data_9f17172c8e011951bc9ca56e97fa1001
#
_entry.id   9f17172c8e011951bc9ca56e97fa1001
#
_cell.length_a   1.000
_cell.length_b   1.000
_cell.length_c   1.000
_cell.angle_alpha   90.00
_cell.angle_beta   90.00
_cell.angle_gamma   90.00
#
_symmetry.space_group_name_H-M   'P 1'
#
loop_
_entity.id
_entity.type
_entity.pdbx_description
1 polymer ?
#
loop_
_entity_poly.entity_id
_entity_poly.type
_entity_poly.pdbx_seq_one_letter_code
_entity_poly.pdbx_strand_id
1 'polypeptide(L)'
;MKKLLYISVLFLFGMTSCIQDYLDDGGTHSAESNTTPYEYLSSHTYHMFDTLIQIIDHYGLEEEMNRAATVFACSDFSVKALLKKRSDQLADEHGDEGWTYTLDSLYRDFTADSIRIYFFQDKIELATAPKIPTEFLNYSGDGSGYAVY
;
A
#
# COMPACT_ATOMS: atom_id res chain seq x y z
N MET A 1 -51.56 -28.30 10.60
CA MET A 1 -51.32 -26.87 10.78
C MET A 1 -50.11 -26.58 11.72
N LYS A 2 -50.00 -27.25 12.91
CA LYS A 2 -48.87 -26.97 13.81
C LYS A 2 -47.47 -27.28 13.24
N LYS A 3 -47.34 -28.37 12.43
CA LYS A 3 -46.04 -28.74 11.81
C LYS A 3 -45.57 -27.71 10.74
N LEU A 4 -46.48 -27.07 10.04
CA LEU A 4 -46.18 -26.04 9.02
C LEU A 4 -45.67 -24.76 9.72
N LEU A 5 -46.20 -24.45 10.90
CA LEU A 5 -45.80 -23.29 11.69
C LEU A 5 -44.34 -23.40 12.19
N TYR A 6 -43.94 -24.61 12.60
CA TYR A 6 -42.54 -24.86 13.04
C TYR A 6 -41.55 -24.76 11.90
N ILE A 7 -41.90 -25.19 10.69
CA ILE A 7 -41.04 -25.06 9.51
C ILE A 7 -40.88 -23.60 9.11
N SER A 8 -41.97 -22.80 9.20
CA SER A 8 -41.92 -21.35 8.91
C SER A 8 -41.07 -20.57 9.92
N VAL A 9 -41.12 -20.93 11.23
CA VAL A 9 -40.28 -20.30 12.27
C VAL A 9 -38.79 -20.69 12.12
N LEU A 10 -38.49 -21.92 11.72
CA LEU A 10 -37.13 -22.37 11.48
C LEU A 10 -36.49 -21.65 10.29
N PHE A 11 -37.29 -21.28 9.25
CA PHE A 11 -36.81 -20.57 8.08
C PHE A 11 -36.51 -19.06 8.36
N LEU A 12 -37.21 -18.48 9.34
CA LEU A 12 -37.00 -17.09 9.75
C LEU A 12 -35.68 -16.89 10.54
N PHE A 13 -35.17 -17.92 11.20
CA PHE A 13 -33.90 -17.86 11.94
C PHE A 13 -32.64 -18.08 11.07
N GLY A 14 -32.81 -18.50 9.80
CA GLY A 14 -31.71 -18.77 8.88
C GLY A 14 -31.19 -17.57 8.10
N MET A 15 -31.77 -16.38 8.28
CA MET A 15 -31.41 -15.17 7.51
C MET A 15 -30.52 -14.19 8.29
N THR A 16 -29.96 -14.59 9.41
CA THR A 16 -28.84 -13.81 10.00
C THR A 16 -27.54 -14.22 9.33
N SER A 17 -27.48 -14.00 8.02
CA SER A 17 -26.26 -14.18 7.24
C SER A 17 -25.35 -12.99 7.46
N CYS A 18 -24.24 -13.26 8.11
CA CYS A 18 -22.95 -12.59 7.94
C CYS A 18 -22.99 -11.10 7.62
N ILE A 19 -23.09 -10.29 8.64
CA ILE A 19 -22.41 -9.01 8.62
C ILE A 19 -20.94 -9.36 8.58
N GLN A 20 -20.27 -9.08 7.46
CA GLN A 20 -18.84 -9.29 7.32
C GLN A 20 -18.09 -8.22 8.13
N ASP A 21 -18.00 -8.41 9.44
CA ASP A 21 -16.99 -7.77 10.29
C ASP A 21 -15.60 -8.39 10.07
N TYR A 22 -15.33 -8.83 8.83
CA TYR A 22 -14.03 -9.44 8.48
C TYR A 22 -12.90 -8.43 8.47
N LEU A 23 -13.20 -7.13 8.54
CA LEU A 23 -12.22 -6.05 8.63
C LEU A 23 -12.30 -5.29 9.96
N ASP A 24 -13.11 -5.75 10.90
CA ASP A 24 -13.08 -5.23 12.26
C ASP A 24 -11.92 -5.92 13.00
N ASP A 25 -10.84 -5.20 13.19
CA ASP A 25 -9.68 -5.62 13.97
C ASP A 25 -9.98 -5.70 15.49
N GLY A 26 -11.25 -5.73 15.85
CA GLY A 26 -11.72 -5.72 17.24
C GLY A 26 -11.57 -4.35 17.89
N GLY A 27 -11.46 -3.27 17.11
CA GLY A 27 -11.30 -1.91 17.62
C GLY A 27 -9.92 -1.63 18.21
N THR A 28 -8.92 -2.44 17.88
CA THR A 28 -7.54 -2.27 18.37
C THR A 28 -6.77 -1.24 17.54
N HIS A 29 -7.22 -0.94 16.32
CA HIS A 29 -6.63 0.06 15.44
C HIS A 29 -7.64 1.16 15.12
N SER A 30 -7.18 2.39 15.13
CA SER A 30 -7.96 3.53 14.64
C SER A 30 -7.68 3.73 13.15
N ALA A 31 -8.73 3.92 12.36
CA ALA A 31 -8.60 4.34 10.96
C ALA A 31 -8.06 5.78 10.84
N GLU A 32 -8.07 6.52 11.94
CA GLU A 32 -7.59 7.91 12.00
C GLU A 32 -6.35 7.98 12.88
N SER A 33 -5.32 8.66 12.40
CA SER A 33 -4.09 8.96 13.13
C SER A 33 -3.86 10.48 13.13
N ASN A 34 -3.39 11.01 14.25
CA ASN A 34 -2.98 12.42 14.37
C ASN A 34 -1.50 12.62 13.99
N THR A 35 -0.84 11.60 13.46
CA THR A 35 0.56 11.63 13.03
C THR A 35 0.65 11.91 11.53
N THR A 36 1.79 12.41 11.07
CA THR A 36 2.08 12.52 9.64
C THR A 36 2.28 11.15 9.00
N PRO A 37 2.13 11.01 7.68
CA PRO A 37 2.42 9.75 6.99
C PRO A 37 3.81 9.20 7.27
N TYR A 38 4.84 10.06 7.25
CA TYR A 38 6.21 9.66 7.56
C TYR A 38 6.35 9.16 9.00
N GLU A 39 5.83 9.91 9.98
CA GLU A 39 5.88 9.53 11.39
C GLU A 39 5.13 8.20 11.65
N TYR A 40 3.95 8.03 11.03
CA TYR A 40 3.17 6.80 11.15
C TYR A 40 3.94 5.57 10.65
N LEU A 41 4.58 5.68 9.48
CA LEU A 41 5.32 4.55 8.90
C LEU A 41 6.65 4.29 9.61
N SER A 42 7.38 5.34 10.01
CA SER A 42 8.66 5.21 10.71
C SER A 42 8.53 4.67 12.14
N SER A 43 7.39 4.93 12.80
CA SER A 43 7.10 4.45 14.15
C SER A 43 6.30 3.14 14.19
N HIS A 44 6.07 2.50 13.03
CA HIS A 44 5.24 1.31 12.96
C HIS A 44 5.80 0.14 13.77
N THR A 45 5.00 -0.38 14.69
CA THR A 45 5.41 -1.36 15.72
C THR A 45 6.10 -2.62 15.17
N TYR A 46 5.75 -3.05 13.95
CA TYR A 46 6.30 -4.26 13.33
C TYR A 46 7.45 -3.97 12.35
N HIS A 47 7.94 -2.74 12.27
CA HIS A 47 9.05 -2.36 11.38
C HIS A 47 8.85 -2.82 9.92
N MET A 48 7.60 -2.73 9.44
CA MET A 48 7.23 -3.22 8.11
C MET A 48 7.58 -2.26 6.98
N PHE A 49 8.01 -1.05 7.31
CA PHE A 49 8.26 0.04 6.36
C PHE A 49 9.66 0.65 6.49
N ASP A 50 10.55 0.02 7.26
CA ASP A 50 11.88 0.56 7.53
C ASP A 50 12.69 0.78 6.25
N THR A 51 12.59 -0.13 5.28
CA THR A 51 13.25 0.00 3.99
C THR A 51 12.65 1.12 3.14
N LEU A 52 11.32 1.29 3.19
CA LEU A 52 10.66 2.41 2.52
C LEU A 52 11.11 3.74 3.11
N ILE A 53 11.18 3.85 4.44
CA ILE A 53 11.68 5.05 5.12
C ILE A 53 13.12 5.35 4.72
N GLN A 54 14.02 4.36 4.64
CA GLN A 54 15.37 4.54 4.13
C GLN A 54 15.40 5.11 2.71
N ILE A 55 14.47 4.67 1.84
CA ILE A 55 14.36 5.18 0.48
C ILE A 55 13.87 6.64 0.48
N ILE A 56 12.87 6.96 1.31
CA ILE A 56 12.34 8.32 1.47
C ILE A 56 13.44 9.28 1.96
N ASP A 57 14.22 8.86 2.96
CA ASP A 57 15.32 9.63 3.52
C ASP A 57 16.45 9.86 2.49
N HIS A 58 16.77 8.80 1.72
CA HIS A 58 17.81 8.87 0.69
C HIS A 58 17.51 9.95 -0.36
N TYR A 59 16.25 10.07 -0.77
CA TYR A 59 15.82 11.07 -1.76
C TYR A 59 15.35 12.40 -1.15
N GLY A 60 15.31 12.52 0.18
CA GLY A 60 14.86 13.73 0.88
C GLY A 60 13.37 14.04 0.64
N LEU A 61 12.51 13.03 0.60
CA LEU A 61 11.10 13.14 0.24
C LEU A 61 10.13 13.22 1.43
N GLU A 62 10.62 13.35 2.66
CA GLU A 62 9.79 13.42 3.87
C GLU A 62 8.72 14.52 3.78
N GLU A 63 9.12 15.75 3.44
CA GLU A 63 8.19 16.88 3.36
C GLU A 63 7.12 16.67 2.28
N GLU A 64 7.50 16.11 1.13
CA GLU A 64 6.56 15.83 0.03
C GLU A 64 5.57 14.73 0.44
N MET A 65 6.06 13.67 1.06
CA MET A 65 5.25 12.59 1.60
C MET A 65 4.23 13.11 2.63
N ASN A 66 4.66 14.00 3.54
CA ASN A 66 3.80 14.58 4.56
C ASN A 66 2.77 15.57 4.01
N ARG A 67 3.01 16.15 2.83
CA ARG A 67 2.05 17.03 2.13
C ARG A 67 1.07 16.28 1.23
N ALA A 68 1.38 15.04 0.87
CA ALA A 68 0.53 14.26 -0.01
C ALA A 68 -0.82 13.97 0.66
N ALA A 69 -1.92 14.10 -0.11
CA ALA A 69 -3.26 13.78 0.37
C ALA A 69 -3.46 12.26 0.47
N THR A 70 -2.72 11.48 -0.34
CA THR A 70 -2.69 10.02 -0.29
C THR A 70 -1.29 9.52 -0.59
N VAL A 71 -0.82 8.53 0.19
CA VAL A 71 0.45 7.84 0.00
C VAL A 71 0.18 6.33 -0.13
N PHE A 72 0.63 5.74 -1.23
CA PHE A 72 0.67 4.28 -1.37
C PHE A 72 2.01 3.74 -0.86
N ALA A 73 2.03 3.27 0.37
CA ALA A 73 3.23 2.74 1.00
C ALA A 73 3.42 1.25 0.67
N CYS A 74 4.58 0.90 0.12
CA CYS A 74 4.98 -0.50 -0.04
C CYS A 74 5.66 -1.01 1.23
N SER A 75 5.41 -2.27 1.58
CA SER A 75 6.09 -2.91 2.70
C SER A 75 7.50 -3.36 2.33
N ASP A 76 8.32 -3.62 3.35
CA ASP A 76 9.67 -4.20 3.20
C ASP A 76 9.69 -5.51 2.42
N PHE A 77 8.61 -6.31 2.53
CA PHE A 77 8.45 -7.52 1.73
C PHE A 77 8.41 -7.21 0.23
N SER A 78 7.71 -6.16 -0.16
CA SER A 78 7.60 -5.73 -1.55
C SER A 78 8.95 -5.24 -2.09
N VAL A 79 9.68 -4.47 -1.30
CA VAL A 79 11.01 -3.99 -1.67
C VAL A 79 11.97 -5.18 -1.80
N LYS A 80 12.01 -6.08 -0.83
CA LYS A 80 12.84 -7.30 -0.88
C LYS A 80 12.50 -8.17 -2.10
N ALA A 81 11.22 -8.32 -2.43
CA ALA A 81 10.79 -9.07 -3.61
C ALA A 81 11.29 -8.41 -4.91
N LEU A 82 11.25 -7.07 -4.99
CA LEU A 82 11.79 -6.32 -6.12
C LEU A 82 13.32 -6.55 -6.26
N LEU A 83 14.07 -6.38 -5.16
CA LEU A 83 15.53 -6.56 -5.16
C LEU A 83 15.91 -7.99 -5.57
N LYS A 84 15.20 -8.98 -5.02
CA LYS A 84 15.41 -10.38 -5.40
C LYS A 84 15.13 -10.63 -6.88
N LYS A 85 13.98 -10.18 -7.38
CA LYS A 85 13.61 -10.35 -8.79
C LYS A 85 14.65 -9.73 -9.73
N ARG A 86 15.19 -8.56 -9.36
CA ARG A 86 16.25 -7.90 -10.14
C ARG A 86 17.56 -8.66 -10.06
N SER A 87 17.92 -9.20 -8.89
CA SER A 87 19.09 -10.09 -8.76
C SER A 87 18.99 -11.31 -9.65
N ASP A 88 17.85 -12.01 -9.62
CA ASP A 88 17.59 -13.18 -10.44
C ASP A 88 17.69 -12.84 -11.94
N GLN A 89 17.14 -11.70 -12.38
CA GLN A 89 17.26 -11.24 -13.77
C GLN A 89 18.71 -10.99 -14.19
N LEU A 90 19.51 -10.31 -13.34
CA LEU A 90 20.91 -10.06 -13.62
C LEU A 90 21.73 -11.36 -13.66
N ALA A 91 21.45 -12.30 -12.77
CA ALA A 91 22.08 -13.61 -12.76
C ALA A 91 21.82 -14.37 -14.07
N ASP A 92 20.58 -14.35 -14.55
CA ASP A 92 20.19 -14.96 -15.83
C ASP A 92 20.86 -14.26 -17.02
N GLU A 93 20.89 -12.92 -17.04
CA GLU A 93 21.49 -12.12 -18.12
C GLU A 93 23.01 -12.35 -18.24
N HIS A 94 23.69 -12.51 -17.10
CA HIS A 94 25.14 -12.67 -17.05
C HIS A 94 25.60 -14.13 -16.94
N GLY A 95 24.67 -15.07 -16.74
CA GLY A 95 25.00 -16.49 -16.54
C GLY A 95 25.79 -16.76 -15.26
N ASP A 96 25.65 -15.92 -14.26
CA ASP A 96 26.38 -15.98 -12.98
C ASP A 96 25.44 -15.68 -11.81
N GLU A 97 25.21 -16.67 -10.95
CA GLU A 97 24.36 -16.56 -9.76
C GLU A 97 24.92 -15.60 -8.68
N GLY A 98 26.15 -15.17 -8.80
CA GLY A 98 26.79 -14.23 -7.87
C GLY A 98 26.32 -12.79 -8.01
N TRP A 99 25.54 -12.46 -9.05
CA TRP A 99 24.98 -11.11 -9.21
C TRP A 99 23.89 -10.81 -8.19
N THR A 100 24.05 -9.65 -7.52
CA THR A 100 23.09 -9.17 -6.52
C THR A 100 22.67 -7.75 -6.82
N TYR A 101 21.37 -7.48 -6.73
CA TYR A 101 20.79 -6.16 -6.81
C TYR A 101 20.44 -5.68 -5.38
N THR A 102 21.05 -4.60 -4.95
CA THR A 102 20.94 -4.06 -3.59
C THR A 102 20.19 -2.74 -3.57
N LEU A 103 19.94 -2.16 -2.40
CA LEU A 103 19.42 -0.80 -2.28
C LEU A 103 20.34 0.22 -2.95
N ASP A 104 21.66 0.09 -2.87
CA ASP A 104 22.59 0.97 -3.59
C ASP A 104 22.43 0.86 -5.11
N SER A 105 22.10 -0.31 -5.61
CA SER A 105 21.78 -0.51 -7.02
C SER A 105 20.46 0.20 -7.37
N LEU A 106 19.44 0.06 -6.51
CA LEU A 106 18.18 0.76 -6.65
C LEU A 106 18.37 2.28 -6.69
N TYR A 107 19.17 2.84 -5.81
CA TYR A 107 19.45 4.28 -5.77
C TYR A 107 20.16 4.83 -7.02
N ARG A 108 20.90 3.98 -7.74
CA ARG A 108 21.51 4.35 -9.03
C ARG A 108 20.53 4.30 -10.19
N ASP A 109 19.62 3.33 -10.16
CA ASP A 109 18.73 3.04 -11.28
C ASP A 109 17.41 3.83 -11.21
N PHE A 110 17.00 4.25 -10.02
CA PHE A 110 15.78 5.01 -9.79
C PHE A 110 16.09 6.46 -9.44
N THR A 111 15.11 7.31 -9.60
CA THR A 111 15.17 8.73 -9.21
C THR A 111 14.11 9.03 -8.17
N ALA A 112 14.17 10.20 -7.55
CA ALA A 112 13.11 10.67 -6.67
C ALA A 112 11.73 10.63 -7.33
N ASP A 113 11.65 10.92 -8.63
CA ASP A 113 10.38 10.88 -9.38
C ASP A 113 9.78 9.47 -9.46
N SER A 114 10.61 8.43 -9.45
CA SER A 114 10.14 7.05 -9.38
C SER A 114 9.39 6.74 -8.07
N ILE A 115 9.67 7.50 -7.01
CA ILE A 115 8.98 7.38 -5.72
C ILE A 115 7.78 8.31 -5.66
N ARG A 116 7.89 9.52 -6.23
CA ARG A 116 6.81 10.52 -6.27
C ARG A 116 5.54 10.05 -6.97
N ILE A 117 5.61 9.05 -7.86
CA ILE A 117 4.42 8.46 -8.48
C ILE A 117 3.45 7.82 -7.48
N TYR A 118 3.92 7.50 -6.26
CA TYR A 118 3.10 6.94 -5.18
C TYR A 118 2.56 8.00 -4.21
N PHE A 119 2.85 9.27 -4.43
CA PHE A 119 2.36 10.39 -3.63
C PHE A 119 1.33 11.16 -4.45
N PHE A 120 0.08 11.23 -3.96
CA PHE A 120 -1.02 11.82 -4.68
C PHE A 120 -1.45 13.13 -4.07
N GLN A 121 -1.79 14.09 -4.93
CA GLN A 121 -2.39 15.35 -4.55
C GLN A 121 -3.88 15.18 -4.23
N ASP A 122 -4.49 14.14 -4.79
CA ASP A 122 -5.89 13.81 -4.58
C ASP A 122 -6.06 12.88 -3.37
N LYS A 123 -7.20 13.04 -2.67
CA LYS A 123 -7.61 12.12 -1.61
C LYS A 123 -8.27 10.89 -2.21
N ILE A 124 -7.63 9.73 -2.06
CA ILE A 124 -8.11 8.45 -2.57
C ILE A 124 -8.53 7.59 -1.37
N GLU A 125 -9.83 7.41 -1.18
CA GLU A 125 -10.40 6.62 -0.08
C GLU A 125 -11.14 5.40 -0.62
N LEU A 126 -10.97 4.26 0.04
CA LEU A 126 -11.63 3.01 -0.35
C LEU A 126 -13.15 3.15 -0.43
N ALA A 127 -13.76 3.93 0.47
CA ALA A 127 -15.21 4.14 0.52
C ALA A 127 -15.75 4.91 -0.69
N THR A 128 -14.94 5.78 -1.29
CA THR A 128 -15.33 6.66 -2.39
C THR A 128 -14.58 6.37 -3.68
N ALA A 129 -13.69 5.36 -3.67
CA ALA A 129 -12.92 4.98 -4.84
C ALA A 129 -13.82 4.65 -6.03
N PRO A 130 -13.55 5.20 -7.22
CA PRO A 130 -14.33 4.91 -8.41
C PRO A 130 -14.21 3.42 -8.78
N LYS A 131 -15.31 2.86 -9.34
CA LYS A 131 -15.33 1.44 -9.77
C LYS A 131 -14.78 1.24 -11.18
N ILE A 132 -14.28 2.28 -11.80
CA ILE A 132 -13.66 2.28 -13.12
C ILE A 132 -12.25 2.85 -13.01
N PRO A 133 -11.31 2.47 -13.88
CA PRO A 133 -9.98 3.06 -13.92
C PRO A 133 -10.08 4.59 -14.02
N THR A 134 -9.47 5.29 -13.08
CA THR A 134 -9.54 6.75 -12.96
C THR A 134 -8.14 7.31 -12.80
N GLU A 135 -7.87 8.43 -13.43
CA GLU A 135 -6.59 9.14 -13.31
C GLU A 135 -6.57 10.01 -12.06
N PHE A 136 -5.47 9.94 -11.32
CA PHE A 136 -5.21 10.74 -10.13
C PHE A 136 -3.88 11.48 -10.28
N LEU A 137 -3.86 12.73 -9.89
CA LEU A 137 -2.68 13.58 -9.95
C LEU A 137 -1.67 13.18 -8.88
N ASN A 138 -0.41 12.96 -9.27
CA ASN A 138 0.68 12.63 -8.35
C ASN A 138 1.79 13.71 -8.36
N TYR A 139 2.85 13.50 -7.58
CA TYR A 139 3.97 14.43 -7.43
C TYR A 139 5.13 14.17 -8.39
N SER A 140 5.01 13.27 -9.37
CA SER A 140 6.11 13.00 -10.32
C SER A 140 6.33 14.15 -11.30
N GLY A 141 7.55 14.27 -11.81
CA GLY A 141 7.93 15.32 -12.74
C GLY A 141 7.79 16.72 -12.13
N ASP A 142 7.01 17.56 -12.79
CA ASP A 142 6.66 18.91 -12.33
C ASP A 142 5.43 18.95 -11.40
N GLY A 143 4.97 17.81 -10.91
CA GLY A 143 3.75 17.67 -10.11
C GLY A 143 2.47 17.55 -10.96
N SER A 144 2.59 17.26 -12.23
CA SER A 144 1.48 17.02 -13.17
C SER A 144 1.40 15.57 -13.65
N GLY A 145 2.11 14.66 -12.98
CA GLY A 145 2.04 13.23 -13.29
C GLY A 145 0.70 12.61 -12.91
N TYR A 146 0.25 11.64 -13.69
CA TYR A 146 -0.98 10.90 -13.45
C TYR A 146 -0.70 9.41 -13.29
N ALA A 147 -1.44 8.77 -12.41
CA ALA A 147 -1.50 7.32 -12.34
C ALA A 147 -2.96 6.86 -12.37
N VAL A 148 -3.21 5.69 -12.99
CA VAL A 148 -4.55 5.09 -13.13
C VAL A 148 -4.66 3.93 -12.16
N TYR A 149 -5.72 3.92 -11.37
CA TYR A 149 -6.05 2.88 -10.39
C TYR A 149 -7.48 2.41 -10.51
#